data_71479a0b44b3a16dfdecfe1bdca11838
#
_entry.id   71479a0b44b3a16dfdecfe1bdca11838
#
_cell.length_a   1.000
_cell.length_b   1.000
_cell.length_c   1.000
_cell.angle_alpha   90.00
_cell.angle_beta   90.00
_cell.angle_gamma   90.00
#
_symmetry.space_group_name_H-M   'P 1'
#
loop_
_entity.id
_entity.type
_entity.pdbx_description
1 polymer ?
#
loop_
_entity_poly.entity_id
_entity_poly.type
_entity_poly.pdbx_seq_one_letter_code
_entity_poly.pdbx_strand_id
1 'polypeptide(L)'
;VSINRLYADTIQQSPEFQIIEELLYEECENIIDLSKKLFLSPSKTQRNLKKIESVLLKTGITLQYRPLRLEGNESVIRHMYYRYFIEKSDRLDSLYRDLKEFQIKAITELVNQFIQVNKLEDNYISRKRLGYNMYISLWRIKNGHYYPTLELDSDLMLPERQILDA
;
A
#
# COMPACT_ATOMS: atom_id res chain seq x y z
N VAL A 1 10.64 19.02 19.09
CA VAL A 1 10.59 17.97 18.06
C VAL A 1 10.04 16.72 18.71
N SER A 2 8.90 16.19 18.25
CA SER A 2 8.29 14.98 18.82
C SER A 2 9.20 13.77 18.52
N ILE A 3 9.43 12.91 19.52
CA ILE A 3 10.17 11.65 19.37
C ILE A 3 9.59 10.79 18.24
N ASN A 4 8.26 10.81 18.09
CA ASN A 4 7.55 10.11 17.00
C ASN A 4 7.94 10.63 15.60
N ARG A 5 8.22 11.93 15.48
CA ARG A 5 8.65 12.53 14.21
C ARG A 5 10.09 12.14 13.87
N LEU A 6 10.98 12.13 14.85
CA LEU A 6 12.36 11.64 14.68
C LEU A 6 12.39 10.15 14.30
N TYR A 7 11.53 9.34 14.92
CA TYR A 7 11.40 7.92 14.62
C TYR A 7 10.86 7.69 13.19
N ALA A 8 9.81 8.42 12.81
CA ALA A 8 9.26 8.35 11.46
C ALA A 8 10.29 8.79 10.40
N ASP A 9 11.03 9.88 10.64
CA ASP A 9 12.07 10.36 9.73
C ASP A 9 13.22 9.34 9.58
N THR A 10 13.59 8.65 10.66
CA THR A 10 14.63 7.62 10.65
C THR A 10 14.17 6.38 9.88
N ILE A 11 12.93 5.96 10.06
CA ILE A 11 12.32 4.85 9.31
C ILE A 11 12.24 5.19 7.83
N GLN A 12 11.77 6.38 7.47
CA GLN A 12 11.65 6.82 6.07
C GLN A 12 12.98 6.81 5.32
N GLN A 13 14.10 7.01 6.02
CA GLN A 13 15.44 7.01 5.43
C GLN A 13 16.07 5.61 5.36
N SER A 14 15.43 4.59 5.94
CA SER A 14 15.96 3.23 5.88
C SER A 14 15.82 2.68 4.46
N PRO A 15 16.89 2.12 3.89
CA PRO A 15 16.85 1.55 2.55
C PRO A 15 15.81 0.44 2.38
N GLU A 16 15.54 -0.32 3.43
CA GLU A 16 14.54 -1.38 3.43
C GLU A 16 13.13 -0.81 3.22
N PHE A 17 12.80 0.29 3.88
CA PHE A 17 11.52 0.96 3.70
C PHE A 17 11.38 1.62 2.33
N GLN A 18 12.44 2.26 1.83
CA GLN A 18 12.44 2.83 0.49
C GLN A 18 12.23 1.76 -0.59
N ILE A 19 12.82 0.58 -0.42
CA ILE A 19 12.62 -0.57 -1.32
C ILE A 19 11.15 -1.02 -1.31
N ILE A 20 10.56 -1.23 -0.14
CA ILE A 20 9.17 -1.67 -0.01
C ILE A 20 8.22 -0.64 -0.64
N GLU A 21 8.47 0.64 -0.42
CA GLU A 21 7.65 1.72 -0.98
C GLU A 21 7.76 1.79 -2.50
N GLU A 22 8.97 1.69 -3.05
CA GLU A 22 9.18 1.69 -4.50
C GLU A 22 8.46 0.53 -5.18
N LEU A 23 8.47 -0.66 -4.58
CA LEU A 23 7.75 -1.84 -5.08
C LEU A 23 6.23 -1.71 -5.03
N LEU A 24 5.69 -0.76 -4.26
CA LEU A 24 4.26 -0.43 -4.32
C LEU A 24 3.94 0.41 -5.56
N TYR A 25 4.79 1.39 -5.85
CA TYR A 25 4.52 2.35 -6.92
C TYR A 25 4.77 1.77 -8.30
N GLU A 26 5.83 1.02 -8.45
CA GLU A 26 6.22 0.45 -9.72
C GLU A 26 7.07 -0.82 -9.53
N GLU A 27 6.68 -1.89 -10.21
CA GLU A 27 7.49 -3.10 -10.26
C GLU A 27 8.73 -2.86 -11.13
N CYS A 28 9.87 -3.30 -10.63
CA CYS A 28 11.13 -3.17 -11.33
C CYS A 28 11.43 -4.44 -12.14
N GLU A 29 12.09 -4.33 -13.30
CA GLU A 29 12.47 -5.51 -14.07
C GLU A 29 13.45 -6.40 -13.30
N ASN A 30 14.34 -5.77 -12.52
CA ASN A 30 15.38 -6.48 -11.77
C ASN A 30 15.99 -5.59 -10.66
N ILE A 31 16.94 -6.17 -9.91
CA ILE A 31 17.64 -5.49 -8.82
C ILE A 31 18.43 -4.27 -9.31
N ILE A 32 18.98 -4.30 -10.53
CA ILE A 32 19.79 -3.19 -11.05
C ILE A 32 18.91 -1.96 -11.26
N ASP A 33 17.70 -2.14 -11.78
CA ASP A 33 16.76 -1.04 -12.00
C ASP A 33 16.30 -0.42 -10.68
N LEU A 34 15.97 -1.26 -9.71
CA LEU A 34 15.65 -0.79 -8.35
C LEU A 34 16.81 -0.03 -7.72
N SER A 35 18.04 -0.53 -7.91
CA SER A 35 19.26 0.12 -7.40
C SER A 35 19.46 1.51 -7.97
N LYS A 36 19.23 1.66 -9.29
CA LYS A 36 19.32 2.96 -9.97
C LYS A 36 18.25 3.94 -9.44
N LYS A 37 17.02 3.49 -9.31
CA LYS A 37 15.91 4.32 -8.80
C LYS A 37 16.17 4.85 -7.39
N LEU A 38 16.73 4.01 -6.53
CA LEU A 38 17.00 4.35 -5.14
C LEU A 38 18.40 4.93 -4.88
N PHE A 39 19.21 5.12 -5.92
CA PHE A 39 20.59 5.58 -5.81
C PHE A 39 21.44 4.71 -4.85
N LEU A 40 21.19 3.39 -4.86
CA LEU A 40 21.91 2.41 -4.08
C LEU A 40 22.84 1.56 -4.95
N SER A 41 23.90 1.01 -4.36
CA SER A 41 24.70 -0.01 -5.08
C SER A 41 23.89 -1.32 -5.19
N PRO A 42 24.04 -2.10 -6.29
CA PRO A 42 23.36 -3.39 -6.44
C PRO A 42 23.61 -4.35 -5.28
N SER A 43 24.82 -4.40 -4.75
CA SER A 43 25.18 -5.23 -3.60
C SER A 43 24.44 -4.82 -2.33
N LYS A 44 24.27 -3.50 -2.09
CA LYS A 44 23.50 -2.98 -0.97
C LYS A 44 22.02 -3.28 -1.13
N THR A 45 21.49 -3.09 -2.33
CA THR A 45 20.09 -3.40 -2.66
C THR A 45 19.81 -4.89 -2.44
N GLN A 46 20.66 -5.78 -2.96
CA GLN A 46 20.50 -7.22 -2.78
C GLN A 46 20.54 -7.65 -1.31
N ARG A 47 21.45 -7.08 -0.51
CA ARG A 47 21.52 -7.36 0.93
C ARG A 47 20.26 -6.92 1.66
N ASN A 48 19.70 -5.75 1.32
CA ASN A 48 18.47 -5.25 1.92
C ASN A 48 17.26 -6.08 1.48
N LEU A 49 17.17 -6.48 0.21
CA LEU A 49 16.14 -7.39 -0.28
C LEU A 49 16.14 -8.72 0.48
N LYS A 50 17.31 -9.33 0.74
CA LYS A 50 17.40 -10.56 1.54
C LYS A 50 16.90 -10.37 2.98
N LYS A 51 17.17 -9.21 3.61
CA LYS A 51 16.62 -8.91 4.93
C LYS A 51 15.09 -8.79 4.89
N ILE A 52 14.57 -8.06 3.92
CA ILE A 52 13.13 -7.90 3.71
C ILE A 52 12.49 -9.28 3.51
N GLU A 53 13.02 -10.09 2.61
CA GLU A 53 12.54 -11.44 2.31
C GLU A 53 12.49 -12.32 3.57
N SER A 54 13.52 -12.29 4.40
CA SER A 54 13.56 -13.07 5.65
C SER A 54 12.46 -12.69 6.65
N VAL A 55 12.03 -11.43 6.66
CA VAL A 55 10.92 -10.95 7.48
C VAL A 55 9.58 -11.31 6.86
N LEU A 56 9.44 -11.12 5.56
CA LEU A 56 8.20 -11.35 4.82
C LEU A 56 7.80 -12.82 4.75
N LEU A 57 8.76 -13.74 4.70
CA LEU A 57 8.50 -15.18 4.68
C LEU A 57 7.62 -15.64 5.85
N LYS A 58 7.73 -15.00 7.01
CA LYS A 58 6.89 -15.31 8.18
C LYS A 58 5.42 -14.93 8.00
N THR A 59 5.13 -14.05 7.04
CA THR A 59 3.77 -13.59 6.71
C THR A 59 3.17 -14.28 5.50
N GLY A 60 3.92 -15.17 4.85
CA GLY A 60 3.53 -15.80 3.58
C GLY A 60 3.69 -14.90 2.35
N ILE A 61 4.39 -13.76 2.50
CA ILE A 61 4.77 -12.91 1.37
C ILE A 61 6.16 -13.32 0.90
N THR A 62 6.35 -13.44 -0.40
CA THR A 62 7.61 -13.76 -1.05
C THR A 62 8.05 -12.65 -2.01
N LEU A 63 9.34 -12.61 -2.32
CA LEU A 63 9.88 -11.74 -3.35
C LEU A 63 10.10 -12.53 -4.62
N GLN A 64 9.49 -12.11 -5.71
CA GLN A 64 9.89 -12.50 -7.06
C GLN A 64 10.94 -11.52 -7.57
N TYR A 65 11.98 -12.03 -8.21
CA TYR A 65 13.13 -11.20 -8.63
C TYR A 65 13.11 -10.78 -10.10
N ARG A 66 12.22 -11.37 -10.92
CA ARG A 66 12.06 -11.04 -12.35
C ARG A 66 10.63 -11.28 -12.81
N PRO A 67 9.80 -10.25 -12.94
CA PRO A 67 10.02 -8.88 -12.45
C PRO A 67 10.14 -8.85 -10.91
N LEU A 68 10.83 -7.83 -10.39
CA LEU A 68 10.99 -7.68 -8.95
C LEU A 68 9.71 -7.13 -8.34
N ARG A 69 9.02 -7.99 -7.58
CA ARG A 69 7.71 -7.67 -6.96
C ARG A 69 7.44 -8.52 -5.73
N LEU A 70 6.46 -8.11 -4.96
CA LEU A 70 5.91 -8.89 -3.86
C LEU A 70 4.83 -9.83 -4.36
N GLU A 71 4.92 -11.10 -3.98
CA GLU A 71 3.91 -12.13 -4.25
C GLU A 71 3.39 -12.76 -2.96
N GLY A 72 2.12 -13.16 -2.98
CA GLY A 72 1.45 -13.77 -1.84
C GLY A 72 -0.03 -13.40 -1.78
N ASN A 73 -0.63 -13.60 -0.62
CA ASN A 73 -2.01 -13.19 -0.40
C ASN A 73 -2.13 -11.66 -0.49
N GLU A 74 -2.92 -11.16 -1.44
CA GLU A 74 -3.06 -9.73 -1.71
C GLU A 74 -3.60 -8.95 -0.49
N SER A 75 -4.45 -9.55 0.32
CA SER A 75 -4.94 -8.94 1.56
C SER A 75 -3.81 -8.72 2.57
N VAL A 76 -2.90 -9.69 2.69
CA VAL A 76 -1.73 -9.60 3.58
C VAL A 76 -0.75 -8.54 3.08
N ILE A 77 -0.51 -8.48 1.76
CA ILE A 77 0.37 -7.46 1.14
C ILE A 77 -0.20 -6.07 1.39
N ARG A 78 -1.50 -5.84 1.13
CA ARG A 78 -2.14 -4.55 1.37
C ARG A 78 -2.13 -4.16 2.85
N HIS A 79 -2.35 -5.12 3.75
CA HIS A 79 -2.25 -4.87 5.18
C HIS A 79 -0.83 -4.48 5.61
N MET A 80 0.19 -5.10 5.05
CA MET A 80 1.60 -4.72 5.27
C MET A 80 1.85 -3.26 4.85
N TYR A 81 1.40 -2.86 3.65
CA TYR A 81 1.53 -1.47 3.20
C TYR A 81 0.73 -0.50 4.07
N TYR A 82 -0.46 -0.89 4.51
CA TYR A 82 -1.26 -0.10 5.44
C TYR A 82 -0.50 0.19 6.75
N ARG A 83 0.10 -0.85 7.34
CA ARG A 83 0.94 -0.70 8.53
C ARG A 83 2.13 0.21 8.27
N TYR A 84 2.80 0.02 7.14
CA TYR A 84 3.93 0.85 6.72
C TYR A 84 3.54 2.33 6.65
N PHE A 85 2.46 2.69 5.97
CA PHE A 85 2.05 4.08 5.80
C PHE A 85 1.57 4.72 7.11
N ILE A 86 0.93 3.98 8.00
CA ILE A 86 0.56 4.49 9.33
C ILE A 86 1.81 4.86 10.13
N GLU A 87 2.85 4.05 10.07
CA GLU A 87 4.09 4.31 10.78
C GLU A 87 4.91 5.44 10.13
N LYS A 88 4.84 5.54 8.80
CA LYS A 88 5.53 6.58 8.03
C LYS A 88 4.93 7.96 8.26
N SER A 89 3.64 8.08 8.40
CA SER A 89 2.97 9.39 8.43
C SER A 89 1.79 9.46 9.38
N ASP A 90 1.85 10.45 10.26
CA ASP A 90 0.70 10.79 11.10
C ASP A 90 -0.43 11.51 10.32
N ARG A 91 -0.13 12.04 9.12
CA ARG A 91 -1.06 12.90 8.36
C ARG A 91 -1.38 12.32 7.00
N LEU A 92 -2.67 12.22 6.72
CA LEU A 92 -3.19 11.76 5.42
C LEU A 92 -2.69 12.65 4.26
N ASP A 93 -2.58 13.97 4.49
CA ASP A 93 -2.14 14.92 3.46
C ASP A 93 -0.72 14.63 2.94
N SER A 94 0.14 14.08 3.79
CA SER A 94 1.50 13.73 3.37
C SER A 94 1.55 12.51 2.45
N LEU A 95 0.56 11.62 2.56
CA LEU A 95 0.41 10.48 1.69
C LEU A 95 0.04 10.90 0.26
N TYR A 96 -0.77 11.95 0.13
CA TYR A 96 -1.28 12.40 -1.17
C TYR A 96 -0.31 13.30 -1.92
N ARG A 97 0.88 13.57 -1.38
CA ARG A 97 1.85 14.49 -1.98
C ARG A 97 2.21 14.13 -3.42
N ASP A 98 2.29 12.83 -3.73
CA ASP A 98 2.70 12.32 -5.04
C ASP A 98 1.51 12.02 -5.97
N LEU A 99 0.29 12.32 -5.51
CA LEU A 99 -0.92 12.18 -6.30
C LEU A 99 -1.29 13.49 -7.01
N LYS A 100 -1.83 13.34 -8.22
CA LYS A 100 -2.44 14.48 -8.93
C LYS A 100 -3.74 14.88 -8.26
N GLU A 101 -4.10 16.16 -8.36
CA GLU A 101 -5.30 16.72 -7.75
C GLU A 101 -6.57 15.92 -8.04
N PHE A 102 -6.75 15.46 -9.29
CA PHE A 102 -7.91 14.66 -9.66
C PHE A 102 -7.95 13.29 -8.96
N GLN A 103 -6.79 12.70 -8.67
CA GLN A 103 -6.69 11.42 -7.95
C GLN A 103 -7.06 11.61 -6.47
N ILE A 104 -6.58 12.70 -5.86
CA ILE A 104 -6.93 13.06 -4.48
C ILE A 104 -8.44 13.28 -4.37
N LYS A 105 -9.03 14.02 -5.34
CA LYS A 105 -10.47 14.26 -5.39
C LYS A 105 -11.26 12.96 -5.51
N ALA A 106 -10.85 12.06 -6.42
CA ALA A 106 -11.50 10.77 -6.60
C ALA A 106 -11.43 9.90 -5.33
N ILE A 107 -10.27 9.81 -4.68
CA ILE A 107 -10.13 9.06 -3.42
C ILE A 107 -11.02 9.67 -2.33
N THR A 108 -11.04 10.99 -2.22
CA THR A 108 -11.85 11.69 -1.20
C THR A 108 -13.35 11.43 -1.43
N GLU A 109 -13.78 11.44 -2.67
CA GLU A 109 -15.18 11.16 -3.03
C GLU A 109 -15.57 9.72 -2.71
N LEU A 110 -14.72 8.74 -3.07
CA LEU A 110 -14.93 7.33 -2.71
C LEU A 110 -14.99 7.13 -1.19
N VAL A 111 -14.12 7.79 -0.43
CA VAL A 111 -14.16 7.75 1.05
C VAL A 111 -15.47 8.31 1.58
N ASN A 112 -15.94 9.45 1.04
CA ASN A 112 -17.21 10.05 1.43
C ASN A 112 -18.39 9.08 1.17
N GLN A 113 -18.46 8.54 -0.04
CA GLN A 113 -19.51 7.59 -0.42
C GLN A 113 -19.48 6.35 0.47
N PHE A 114 -18.30 5.79 0.72
CA PHE A 114 -18.15 4.61 1.57
C PHE A 114 -18.63 4.85 3.01
N ILE A 115 -18.27 5.99 3.59
CA ILE A 115 -18.74 6.39 4.93
C ILE A 115 -20.27 6.52 4.96
N GLN A 116 -20.87 7.18 3.97
CA GLN A 116 -22.30 7.39 3.90
C GLN A 116 -23.09 6.09 3.72
N VAL A 117 -22.69 5.26 2.75
CA VAL A 117 -23.38 3.99 2.42
C VAL A 117 -23.32 3.02 3.61
N ASN A 118 -22.16 2.91 4.25
CA ASN A 118 -21.96 1.97 5.36
C ASN A 118 -22.32 2.58 6.72
N LYS A 119 -22.85 3.81 6.76
CA LYS A 119 -23.21 4.52 8.00
C LYS A 119 -22.11 4.51 9.05
N LEU A 120 -20.86 4.66 8.59
CA LEU A 120 -19.71 4.70 9.49
C LEU A 120 -19.65 6.05 10.21
N GLU A 121 -18.97 6.05 11.35
CA GLU A 121 -18.68 7.29 12.04
C GLU A 121 -17.73 8.14 11.21
N ASP A 122 -18.18 9.35 10.84
CA ASP A 122 -17.42 10.30 10.05
C ASP A 122 -16.47 11.09 10.94
N ASN A 123 -15.29 10.55 11.16
CA ASN A 123 -14.23 11.18 11.93
C ASN A 123 -12.88 11.05 11.22
N TYR A 124 -11.89 11.77 11.72
CA TYR A 124 -10.53 11.77 11.14
C TYR A 124 -9.91 10.38 11.07
N ILE A 125 -10.12 9.52 12.06
CA ILE A 125 -9.55 8.17 12.11
C ILE A 125 -10.15 7.30 11.01
N SER A 126 -11.46 7.31 10.85
CA SER A 126 -12.17 6.57 9.80
C SER A 126 -11.71 7.02 8.41
N ARG A 127 -11.66 8.34 8.18
CA ARG A 127 -11.19 8.93 6.93
C ARG A 127 -9.74 8.56 6.64
N LYS A 128 -8.87 8.63 7.64
CA LYS A 128 -7.46 8.26 7.50
C LYS A 128 -7.31 6.78 7.10
N ARG A 129 -8.00 5.88 7.79
CA ARG A 129 -7.95 4.44 7.50
C ARG A 129 -8.44 4.12 6.09
N LEU A 130 -9.57 4.67 5.70
CA LEU A 130 -10.13 4.48 4.36
C LEU A 130 -9.22 5.09 3.29
N GLY A 131 -8.71 6.31 3.50
CA GLY A 131 -7.80 6.97 2.59
C GLY A 131 -6.53 6.17 2.31
N TYR A 132 -5.89 5.60 3.33
CA TYR A 132 -4.74 4.72 3.14
C TYR A 132 -5.09 3.46 2.33
N ASN A 133 -6.21 2.81 2.66
CA ASN A 133 -6.62 1.62 1.95
C ASN A 133 -6.94 1.91 0.47
N MET A 134 -7.62 3.02 0.18
CA MET A 134 -7.90 3.45 -1.20
C MET A 134 -6.60 3.78 -1.96
N TYR A 135 -5.68 4.47 -1.32
CA TYR A 135 -4.37 4.79 -1.91
C TYR A 135 -3.57 3.53 -2.27
N ILE A 136 -3.45 2.60 -1.33
CA ILE A 136 -2.75 1.33 -1.56
C ILE A 136 -3.45 0.55 -2.68
N SER A 137 -4.78 0.49 -2.66
CA SER A 137 -5.57 -0.20 -3.68
C SER A 137 -5.34 0.38 -5.07
N LEU A 138 -5.27 1.70 -5.19
CA LEU A 138 -4.99 2.38 -6.46
C LEU A 138 -3.67 1.91 -7.08
N TRP A 139 -2.59 1.87 -6.30
CA TRP A 139 -1.28 1.44 -6.79
C TRP A 139 -1.22 -0.06 -7.06
N ARG A 140 -1.81 -0.88 -6.20
CA ARG A 140 -1.86 -2.33 -6.41
C ARG A 140 -2.63 -2.70 -7.67
N ILE A 141 -3.80 -2.08 -7.90
CA ILE A 141 -4.61 -2.28 -9.11
C ILE A 141 -3.87 -1.77 -10.35
N LYS A 142 -3.20 -0.61 -10.27
CA LYS A 142 -2.40 -0.07 -11.37
C LYS A 142 -1.30 -1.06 -11.81
N ASN A 143 -0.71 -1.79 -10.87
CA ASN A 143 0.31 -2.80 -11.13
C ASN A 143 -0.28 -4.19 -11.45
N GLY A 144 -1.59 -4.29 -11.67
CA GLY A 144 -2.25 -5.54 -12.08
C GLY A 144 -2.56 -6.51 -10.93
N HIS A 145 -2.44 -6.07 -9.67
CA HIS A 145 -2.76 -6.90 -8.52
C HIS A 145 -4.20 -6.68 -8.07
N TYR A 146 -5.01 -7.69 -8.30
CA TYR A 146 -6.42 -7.70 -7.91
C TYR A 146 -6.64 -8.68 -6.76
N TYR A 147 -7.69 -8.46 -5.98
CA TYR A 147 -8.18 -9.52 -5.11
C TYR A 147 -8.65 -10.68 -6.00
N PRO A 148 -8.31 -11.95 -5.65
CA PRO A 148 -8.96 -13.06 -6.30
C PRO A 148 -10.46 -12.86 -6.18
N THR A 149 -11.19 -13.11 -7.27
CA THR A 149 -12.65 -13.02 -7.28
C THR A 149 -13.14 -13.89 -6.13
N LEU A 150 -13.65 -13.29 -5.08
CA LEU A 150 -14.41 -14.03 -4.09
C LEU A 150 -15.60 -14.57 -4.86
N GLU A 151 -15.68 -15.89 -5.02
CA GLU A 151 -16.97 -16.54 -5.23
C GLU A 151 -17.75 -16.18 -3.96
N LEU A 152 -18.48 -15.08 -4.02
CA LEU A 152 -19.40 -14.69 -2.98
C LEU A 152 -20.40 -15.82 -2.93
N ASP A 153 -20.36 -16.62 -1.88
CA ASP A 153 -21.42 -17.52 -1.54
C ASP A 153 -22.73 -16.75 -1.73
N SER A 154 -23.61 -17.26 -2.58
CA SER A 154 -24.86 -16.61 -2.98
C SER A 154 -25.78 -16.25 -1.80
N ASP A 155 -25.46 -16.74 -0.61
CA ASP A 155 -26.22 -16.51 0.63
C ASP A 155 -25.79 -15.27 1.43
N LEU A 156 -24.63 -14.68 1.10
CA LEU A 156 -24.24 -13.36 1.62
C LEU A 156 -24.76 -12.29 0.66
N MET A 157 -26.03 -12.00 0.71
CA MET A 157 -26.63 -10.79 0.18
C MET A 157 -26.08 -9.57 0.94
N LEU A 158 -24.83 -9.22 0.66
CA LEU A 158 -24.29 -7.95 1.15
C LEU A 158 -24.96 -6.81 0.36
N PRO A 159 -25.27 -5.67 1.00
CA PRO A 159 -25.85 -4.50 0.35
C PRO A 159 -25.06 -4.00 -0.86
N GLU A 160 -23.83 -4.47 -1.03
CA GLU A 160 -22.91 -4.12 -2.10
C GLU A 160 -23.35 -4.56 -3.49
N ARG A 161 -24.18 -5.61 -3.61
CA ARG A 161 -24.76 -6.01 -4.90
C ARG A 161 -25.74 -4.99 -5.48
N GLN A 162 -26.38 -4.21 -4.63
CA GLN A 162 -27.30 -3.17 -5.09
C GLN A 162 -26.60 -1.95 -5.69
N ILE A 163 -25.30 -1.79 -5.46
CA ILE A 163 -24.50 -0.67 -5.98
C ILE A 163 -23.92 -1.00 -7.36
N LEU A 164 -23.73 -2.29 -7.68
CA LEU A 164 -23.17 -2.72 -8.97
C LEU A 164 -24.23 -2.89 -10.07
N ASP A 165 -25.51 -3.00 -9.70
CA ASP A 165 -26.63 -3.19 -10.63
C ASP A 165 -27.46 -1.90 -10.84
N ALA A 166 -27.04 -0.76 -10.27
CA ALA A 166 -27.67 0.54 -10.44
C ALA A 166 -26.84 1.48 -11.33
#